data_088559403554f26cd488eb171dac3a89
#
_entry.id   088559403554f26cd488eb171dac3a89
#
_cell.length_a   1.000
_cell.length_b   1.000
_cell.length_c   1.000
_cell.angle_alpha   90.00
_cell.angle_beta   90.00
_cell.angle_gamma   90.00
#
_symmetry.space_group_name_H-M   'P 1'
#
loop_
_entity.id
_entity.type
_entity.pdbx_description
1 polymer ?
#
loop_
_entity_poly.entity_id
_entity_poly.type
_entity_poly.pdbx_seq_one_letter_code
_entity_poly.pdbx_strand_id
1 'polypeptide(L)'
;DTYRADPLCRFLPTVGMYHDMMVGLQLLAKPANLARMDPDTPVYFFAGDRDPVGANGAGVKKVAGWFRDAGVKDLTVRLYPEGRHEMLNEANRDEVYRDVLSWLERRLPA
;
A
#
# COMPACT_ATOMS: atom_id res chain seq x y z
N ASP A 1 21.76 0.63 12.37
CA ASP A 1 20.65 0.75 11.40
C ASP A 1 20.83 -0.33 10.33
N THR A 2 19.98 -1.36 10.40
CA THR A 2 20.03 -2.57 9.57
C THR A 2 19.96 -2.21 8.07
N TYR A 3 19.10 -1.25 7.70
CA TYR A 3 18.97 -0.80 6.30
C TYR A 3 20.28 -0.24 5.75
N ARG A 4 20.98 0.59 6.52
CA ARG A 4 22.27 1.18 6.07
C ARG A 4 23.40 0.16 6.00
N ALA A 5 23.31 -0.92 6.78
CA ALA A 5 24.31 -2.00 6.77
C ALA A 5 24.11 -2.97 5.61
N ASP A 6 22.91 -3.04 5.04
CA ASP A 6 22.59 -3.95 3.93
C ASP A 6 23.19 -3.47 2.61
N PRO A 7 24.08 -4.24 1.97
CA PRO A 7 24.67 -3.86 0.69
C PRO A 7 23.66 -3.74 -0.44
N LEU A 8 22.52 -4.45 -0.39
CA LEU A 8 21.47 -4.38 -1.38
C LEU A 8 20.66 -3.07 -1.30
N CYS A 9 20.72 -2.36 -0.17
CA CYS A 9 20.05 -1.07 0.04
C CYS A 9 20.93 0.15 -0.31
N ARG A 10 22.15 -0.06 -0.86
CA ARG A 10 23.11 1.02 -1.12
C ARG A 10 23.13 1.58 -2.54
N PHE A 11 22.25 1.12 -3.41
CA PHE A 11 22.20 1.66 -4.77
C PHE A 11 21.67 3.10 -4.78
N LEU A 12 22.18 3.91 -5.71
CA LEU A 12 21.67 5.25 -5.96
C LEU A 12 20.74 5.22 -7.16
N PRO A 13 19.43 5.50 -6.95
CA PRO A 13 18.48 5.57 -8.04
C PRO A 13 18.82 6.73 -8.99
N THR A 14 18.60 6.52 -10.29
CA THR A 14 18.76 7.59 -11.28
C THR A 14 17.61 8.58 -11.24
N VAL A 15 17.85 9.81 -11.72
CA VAL A 15 16.78 10.80 -11.93
C VAL A 15 15.68 10.25 -12.84
N GLY A 16 16.07 9.50 -13.89
CA GLY A 16 15.12 8.82 -14.80
C GLY A 16 14.19 7.87 -14.08
N MET A 17 14.70 7.05 -13.14
CA MET A 17 13.87 6.16 -12.35
C MET A 17 12.80 6.93 -11.55
N TYR A 18 13.17 8.02 -10.89
CA TYR A 18 12.19 8.83 -10.16
C TYR A 18 11.19 9.50 -11.08
N HIS A 19 11.65 10.03 -12.24
CA HIS A 19 10.76 10.60 -13.24
C HIS A 19 9.70 9.59 -13.69
N ASP A 20 10.12 8.38 -14.10
CA ASP A 20 9.22 7.35 -14.60
C ASP A 20 8.26 6.84 -13.51
N MET A 21 8.74 6.73 -12.27
CA MET A 21 7.89 6.42 -11.12
C MET A 21 6.80 7.49 -10.94
N MET A 22 7.15 8.78 -10.98
CA MET A 22 6.17 9.86 -10.82
C MET A 22 5.17 9.91 -11.98
N VAL A 23 5.62 9.69 -13.21
CA VAL A 23 4.71 9.56 -14.39
C VAL A 23 3.77 8.38 -14.21
N GLY A 24 4.26 7.23 -13.76
CA GLY A 24 3.46 6.05 -13.45
C GLY A 24 2.39 6.34 -12.40
N LEU A 25 2.75 6.96 -11.28
CA LEU A 25 1.82 7.34 -10.22
C LEU A 25 0.72 8.29 -10.72
N GLN A 26 1.08 9.28 -11.56
CA GLN A 26 0.10 10.19 -12.16
C GLN A 26 -0.86 9.46 -13.11
N LEU A 27 -0.37 8.47 -13.87
CA LEU A 27 -1.23 7.65 -14.74
C LEU A 27 -2.20 6.80 -13.93
N LEU A 28 -1.71 6.15 -12.87
CA LEU A 28 -2.53 5.31 -11.99
C LEU A 28 -3.64 6.10 -11.28
N ALA A 29 -3.38 7.36 -10.93
CA ALA A 29 -4.35 8.21 -10.24
C ALA A 29 -5.47 8.77 -11.15
N LYS A 30 -5.41 8.58 -12.48
CA LYS A 30 -6.45 9.07 -13.40
C LYS A 30 -7.74 8.28 -13.24
N PRO A 31 -8.91 8.94 -13.07
CA PRO A 31 -10.20 8.25 -12.93
C PRO A 31 -10.49 7.25 -14.05
N ALA A 32 -10.15 7.61 -15.31
CA ALA A 32 -10.35 6.72 -16.45
C ALA A 32 -9.50 5.43 -16.39
N ASN A 33 -8.34 5.46 -15.74
CA ASN A 33 -7.53 4.26 -15.54
C ASN A 33 -8.03 3.45 -14.34
N LEU A 34 -8.45 4.10 -13.27
CA LEU A 34 -9.07 3.44 -12.13
C LEU A 34 -10.36 2.71 -12.54
N ALA A 35 -11.19 3.30 -13.39
CA ALA A 35 -12.42 2.69 -13.91
C ALA A 35 -12.19 1.41 -14.76
N ARG A 36 -10.94 1.10 -15.12
CA ARG A 36 -10.58 -0.14 -15.84
C ARG A 36 -10.24 -1.30 -14.92
N MET A 37 -10.19 -1.06 -13.61
CA MET A 37 -9.98 -2.16 -12.66
C MET A 37 -11.17 -3.10 -12.65
N ASP A 38 -10.89 -4.38 -12.43
CA ASP A 38 -11.95 -5.35 -12.17
C ASP A 38 -12.55 -5.08 -10.79
N PRO A 39 -13.86 -4.73 -10.72
CA PRO A 39 -14.50 -4.41 -9.45
C PRO A 39 -14.61 -5.60 -8.50
N ASP A 40 -14.47 -6.82 -9.00
CA ASP A 40 -14.57 -8.05 -8.20
C ASP A 40 -13.21 -8.48 -7.59
N THR A 41 -12.10 -7.82 -7.99
CA THR A 41 -10.80 -8.06 -7.37
C THR A 41 -10.77 -7.52 -5.95
N PRO A 42 -10.56 -8.38 -4.92
CA PRO A 42 -10.43 -7.92 -3.54
C PRO A 42 -9.18 -7.09 -3.33
N VAL A 43 -9.30 -5.97 -2.62
CA VAL A 43 -8.19 -5.05 -2.35
C VAL A 43 -8.02 -4.83 -0.85
N TYR A 44 -6.78 -4.97 -0.38
CA TYR A 44 -6.42 -4.68 1.00
C TYR A 44 -5.34 -3.60 1.07
N PHE A 45 -5.72 -2.44 1.58
CA PHE A 45 -4.79 -1.39 1.95
C PHE A 45 -4.43 -1.51 3.42
N PHE A 46 -3.14 -1.64 3.73
CA PHE A 46 -2.66 -1.53 5.10
C PHE A 46 -1.43 -0.61 5.18
N ALA A 47 -1.36 0.18 6.23
CA ALA A 47 -0.28 1.14 6.43
C ALA A 47 -0.17 1.52 7.90
N GLY A 48 0.94 2.16 8.29
CA GLY A 48 1.06 2.79 9.59
C GLY A 48 0.39 4.16 9.64
N ASP A 49 -0.20 4.51 10.78
CA ASP A 49 -0.81 5.84 10.95
C ASP A 49 0.21 6.95 11.23
N ARG A 50 1.51 6.58 11.36
CA ARG A 50 2.66 7.47 11.49
C ARG A 50 3.57 7.45 10.26
N ASP A 51 3.11 6.87 9.15
CA ASP A 51 3.87 6.87 7.91
C ASP A 51 3.75 8.22 7.17
N PRO A 52 4.84 9.03 7.11
CA PRO A 52 4.79 10.31 6.43
C PRO A 52 4.62 10.18 4.91
N VAL A 53 5.04 9.05 4.30
CA VAL A 53 4.87 8.79 2.86
C VAL A 53 3.38 8.64 2.53
N GLY A 54 2.63 7.98 3.40
CA GLY A 54 1.18 7.86 3.31
C GLY A 54 0.40 9.05 3.91
N ALA A 55 1.08 10.19 4.18
CA ALA A 55 0.49 11.35 4.85
C ALA A 55 -0.21 10.95 6.17
N ASN A 56 0.45 10.13 6.98
CA ASN A 56 -0.05 9.60 8.24
C ASN A 56 -1.45 8.93 8.09
N GLY A 57 -1.59 8.15 7.02
CA GLY A 57 -2.81 7.42 6.69
C GLY A 57 -3.84 8.21 5.90
N ALA A 58 -3.76 9.54 5.80
CA ALA A 58 -4.69 10.34 5.01
C ALA A 58 -4.59 10.03 3.51
N GLY A 59 -3.37 9.86 2.99
CA GLY A 59 -3.11 9.46 1.61
C GLY A 59 -3.69 8.09 1.29
N VAL A 60 -3.52 7.13 2.19
CA VAL A 60 -4.07 5.77 2.03
C VAL A 60 -5.60 5.80 1.96
N LYS A 61 -6.25 6.53 2.88
CA LYS A 61 -7.71 6.70 2.87
C LYS A 61 -8.22 7.36 1.58
N LYS A 62 -7.48 8.37 1.08
CA LYS A 62 -7.81 9.06 -0.18
C LYS A 62 -7.76 8.10 -1.36
N VAL A 63 -6.67 7.34 -1.51
CA VAL A 63 -6.53 6.35 -2.59
C VAL A 63 -7.59 5.25 -2.48
N ALA A 64 -7.86 4.74 -1.28
CA ALA A 64 -8.94 3.79 -1.04
C ALA A 64 -10.32 4.35 -1.42
N GLY A 65 -10.54 5.65 -1.22
CA GLY A 65 -11.72 6.36 -1.73
C GLY A 65 -11.85 6.28 -3.24
N TRP A 66 -10.77 6.55 -3.97
CA TRP A 66 -10.76 6.45 -5.43
C TRP A 66 -11.07 5.03 -5.94
N PHE A 67 -10.57 4.01 -5.27
CA PHE A 67 -10.85 2.61 -5.59
C PHE A 67 -12.33 2.28 -5.37
N ARG A 68 -12.93 2.78 -4.29
CA ARG A 68 -14.35 2.63 -4.00
C ARG A 68 -15.20 3.33 -5.05
N ASP A 69 -14.85 4.56 -5.41
CA ASP A 69 -15.54 5.36 -6.44
C ASP A 69 -15.42 4.71 -7.83
N ALA A 70 -14.33 3.99 -8.07
CA ALA A 70 -14.12 3.19 -9.29
C ALA A 70 -14.92 1.87 -9.31
N GLY A 71 -15.60 1.52 -8.20
CA GLY A 71 -16.51 0.37 -8.15
C GLY A 71 -15.96 -0.88 -7.49
N VAL A 72 -14.76 -0.84 -6.87
CA VAL A 72 -14.21 -2.01 -6.14
C VAL A 72 -15.14 -2.40 -4.99
N LYS A 73 -15.63 -3.64 -5.01
CA LYS A 73 -16.67 -4.14 -4.10
C LYS A 73 -16.12 -4.61 -2.76
N ASP A 74 -14.99 -5.30 -2.78
CA ASP A 74 -14.31 -5.84 -1.59
C ASP A 74 -13.05 -5.04 -1.29
N LEU A 75 -13.21 -3.96 -0.54
CA LEU A 75 -12.16 -3.04 -0.18
C LEU A 75 -11.98 -2.97 1.33
N THR A 76 -10.82 -3.42 1.80
CA THR A 76 -10.42 -3.36 3.21
C THR A 76 -9.33 -2.29 3.39
N VAL A 77 -9.47 -1.46 4.43
CA VAL A 77 -8.45 -0.48 4.83
C VAL A 77 -8.12 -0.67 6.30
N ARG A 78 -6.86 -0.92 6.61
CA ARG A 78 -6.35 -1.06 7.97
C ARG A 78 -5.20 -0.08 8.21
N LEU A 79 -5.33 0.79 9.19
CA LEU A 79 -4.23 1.61 9.70
C LEU A 79 -3.79 1.06 11.04
N TYR A 80 -2.49 0.81 11.18
CA TYR A 80 -1.89 0.29 12.41
C TYR A 80 -1.36 1.46 13.25
N PRO A 81 -1.79 1.56 14.53
CA PRO A 81 -1.32 2.61 15.44
C PRO A 81 0.19 2.60 15.59
N GLU A 82 0.80 3.79 15.60
CA GLU A 82 2.24 4.04 15.77
C GLU A 82 3.13 3.37 14.68
N GLY A 83 2.55 2.64 13.73
CA GLY A 83 3.27 2.06 12.60
C GLY A 83 3.73 3.12 11.61
N ARG A 84 4.85 2.87 10.93
CA ARG A 84 5.42 3.72 9.89
C ARG A 84 5.32 3.05 8.52
N HIS A 85 6.35 3.21 7.67
CA HIS A 85 6.29 2.81 6.26
C HIS A 85 6.41 1.30 6.06
N GLU A 86 7.26 0.65 6.82
CA GLU A 86 7.63 -0.76 6.63
C GLU A 86 6.82 -1.68 7.56
N MET A 87 5.51 -1.76 7.37
CA MET A 87 4.61 -2.48 8.29
C MET A 87 4.97 -3.95 8.53
N LEU A 88 5.58 -4.61 7.55
CA LEU A 88 6.05 -6.00 7.69
C LEU A 88 7.36 -6.10 8.49
N ASN A 89 7.99 -4.98 8.83
CA ASN A 89 9.23 -4.87 9.60
C ASN A 89 9.07 -4.07 10.91
N GLU A 90 7.88 -3.53 11.18
CA GLU A 90 7.59 -2.77 12.39
C GLU A 90 7.53 -3.66 13.65
N ALA A 91 7.51 -3.04 14.82
CA ALA A 91 7.48 -3.75 16.09
C ALA A 91 6.25 -4.67 16.24
N ASN A 92 5.14 -4.31 15.63
CA ASN A 92 3.88 -5.06 15.61
C ASN A 92 3.68 -5.92 14.35
N ARG A 93 4.74 -6.24 13.59
CA ARG A 93 4.67 -7.04 12.36
C ARG A 93 3.90 -8.35 12.49
N ASP A 94 3.96 -9.00 13.64
CA ASP A 94 3.26 -10.27 13.86
C ASP A 94 1.72 -10.10 13.85
N GLU A 95 1.21 -8.95 14.29
CA GLU A 95 -0.19 -8.57 14.13
C GLU A 95 -0.52 -8.37 12.64
N VAL A 96 0.34 -7.65 11.93
CA VAL A 96 0.16 -7.40 10.49
C VAL A 96 0.14 -8.71 9.70
N TYR A 97 1.06 -9.62 9.98
CA TYR A 97 1.09 -10.94 9.32
C TYR A 97 -0.19 -11.74 9.57
N ARG A 98 -0.69 -11.79 10.79
CA ARG A 98 -1.95 -12.48 11.11
C ARG A 98 -3.14 -11.85 10.39
N ASP A 99 -3.22 -10.52 10.34
CA ASP A 99 -4.31 -9.80 9.67
C ASP A 99 -4.29 -10.06 8.16
N VAL A 100 -3.11 -9.98 7.52
CA VAL A 100 -2.95 -10.27 6.09
C VAL A 100 -3.31 -11.72 5.78
N LEU A 101 -2.79 -12.68 6.56
CA LEU A 101 -3.09 -14.09 6.39
C LEU A 101 -4.60 -14.36 6.54
N SER A 102 -5.20 -13.87 7.61
CA SER A 102 -6.65 -14.03 7.83
C SER A 102 -7.50 -13.37 6.74
N TRP A 103 -7.02 -12.25 6.17
CA TRP A 103 -7.70 -11.59 5.05
C TRP A 103 -7.64 -12.46 3.78
N LEU A 104 -6.48 -13.06 3.50
CA LEU A 104 -6.28 -13.99 2.36
C LEU A 104 -7.11 -15.26 2.52
N GLU A 105 -7.03 -15.91 3.68
CA GLU A 105 -7.74 -17.20 3.96
C GLU A 105 -9.25 -17.09 3.74
N ARG A 106 -9.86 -15.96 4.05
CA ARG A 106 -11.29 -15.74 3.82
C ARG A 106 -11.67 -15.62 2.34
N ARG A 107 -10.69 -15.50 1.43
CA ARG A 107 -10.90 -15.24 -0.01
C ARG A 107 -10.32 -16.32 -0.91
N LEU A 108 -9.45 -17.14 -0.39
CA LEU A 108 -8.92 -18.28 -1.13
C LEU A 108 -9.93 -19.45 -1.03
N PRO A 109 -10.15 -20.18 -2.12
CA PRO A 109 -10.92 -21.41 -2.06
C PRO A 109 -10.23 -22.42 -1.15
N ALA A 110 -11.02 -23.19 -0.39
CA ALA A 110 -10.54 -24.28 0.43
C ALA A 110 -9.96 -25.41 -0.42
#